data_d2622677a4465252d95fd54ee9a401b9
#
_entry.id   d2622677a4465252d95fd54ee9a401b9
#
_cell.length_a   1.000
_cell.length_b   1.000
_cell.length_c   1.000
_cell.angle_alpha   90.00
_cell.angle_beta   90.00
_cell.angle_gamma   90.00
#
_symmetry.space_group_name_H-M   'P 1'
#
loop_
_entity.id
_entity.type
_entity.pdbx_description
1 polymer ?
#
loop_
_entity_poly.entity_id
_entity_poly.type
_entity_poly.pdbx_seq_one_letter_code
_entity_poly.pdbx_strand_id
1 'polypeptide(L)'
;MIFRNTVLDQPHGPETSTEIEWQGVTLIEDTGFSATATTAAIKATPLTNMLFVLESGDTAAISVNDLHQGQLGDCFLIASIGELALTHPDAINRMIKVNANGTETVTLYTDKNGHVAGFGATSFKATTITIDNNFSTAGVNNAANQDVMNGRKEIWPQVLEKAIAMLDGGYSAIANGGNPMIVMQQLTGHAATNLSPAQLTLQKLQAFIAEGDLIAMDTGSGKLGFNLVNSHAYMFEKVTIVSGAAMVQVGNPWGTNQAALIPLAQLSKAFVEIDIGHFT
;
A
#
# COMPACT_ATOMS: atom_id res chain seq x y z
N MET A 1 -11.42 -11.87 13.63
CA MET A 1 -12.56 -12.62 13.05
C MET A 1 -11.98 -13.41 11.89
N ILE A 2 -11.90 -14.71 11.99
CA ILE A 2 -11.25 -15.55 10.98
C ILE A 2 -12.24 -15.74 9.84
N PHE A 3 -11.95 -15.17 8.67
CA PHE A 3 -12.74 -15.43 7.47
C PHE A 3 -12.29 -16.76 6.87
N ARG A 4 -13.17 -17.73 6.84
CA ARG A 4 -12.97 -18.96 6.07
C ARG A 4 -13.53 -18.73 4.67
N ASN A 5 -12.66 -18.72 3.67
CA ASN A 5 -13.06 -18.96 2.28
C ASN A 5 -13.56 -20.40 2.17
N THR A 6 -14.84 -20.60 2.04
CA THR A 6 -15.40 -21.85 1.56
C THR A 6 -15.57 -21.73 0.06
N VAL A 7 -14.62 -22.26 -0.70
CA VAL A 7 -14.86 -22.65 -2.08
C VAL A 7 -15.80 -23.82 -2.01
N LEU A 8 -17.05 -23.63 -2.35
CA LEU A 8 -18.01 -24.72 -2.54
C LEU A 8 -17.79 -25.30 -3.95
N ASP A 9 -17.07 -26.42 -3.95
CA ASP A 9 -17.03 -27.31 -5.10
C ASP A 9 -18.42 -27.97 -5.23
N GLN A 10 -19.19 -27.62 -6.26
CA GLN A 10 -20.48 -28.23 -6.58
C GLN A 10 -20.49 -28.67 -8.05
N PRO A 11 -20.98 -29.88 -8.36
CA PRO A 11 -20.95 -30.39 -9.71
C PRO A 11 -22.08 -29.82 -10.57
N HIS A 12 -21.68 -29.31 -11.73
CA HIS A 12 -22.39 -29.19 -13.01
C HIS A 12 -23.93 -28.98 -13.05
N GLY A 13 -24.33 -27.72 -13.00
CA GLY A 13 -25.59 -27.20 -13.56
C GLY A 13 -25.27 -25.96 -14.42
N PRO A 14 -26.22 -25.49 -15.26
CA PRO A 14 -25.98 -24.31 -16.11
C PRO A 14 -25.69 -23.08 -15.24
N GLU A 15 -24.54 -22.53 -15.47
CA GLU A 15 -23.96 -21.44 -14.66
C GLU A 15 -24.58 -20.08 -15.01
N THR A 16 -25.04 -19.33 -14.00
CA THR A 16 -25.53 -17.96 -14.12
C THR A 16 -24.47 -17.01 -13.59
N SER A 17 -24.12 -15.90 -14.28
CA SER A 17 -23.16 -14.93 -13.75
C SER A 17 -23.77 -14.15 -12.60
N THR A 18 -23.14 -14.22 -11.46
CA THR A 18 -23.51 -13.44 -10.28
C THR A 18 -22.41 -12.43 -10.00
N GLU A 19 -22.76 -11.18 -9.97
CA GLU A 19 -21.89 -10.13 -9.47
C GLU A 19 -22.03 -10.09 -7.95
N ILE A 20 -20.97 -10.40 -7.22
CA ILE A 20 -20.94 -10.33 -5.77
C ILE A 20 -20.09 -9.15 -5.37
N GLU A 21 -20.73 -8.12 -4.86
CA GLU A 21 -20.06 -6.97 -4.25
C GLU A 21 -19.70 -7.34 -2.80
N TRP A 22 -18.41 -7.45 -2.51
CA TRP A 22 -17.91 -7.70 -1.16
C TRP A 22 -16.99 -6.58 -0.74
N GLN A 23 -17.41 -5.73 0.20
CA GLN A 23 -16.62 -4.65 0.82
C GLN A 23 -15.80 -3.82 -0.20
N GLY A 24 -16.39 -3.48 -1.34
CA GLY A 24 -15.75 -2.71 -2.40
C GLY A 24 -14.93 -3.53 -3.41
N VAL A 25 -14.91 -4.86 -3.29
CA VAL A 25 -14.34 -5.78 -4.28
C VAL A 25 -15.47 -6.38 -5.09
N THR A 26 -15.44 -6.20 -6.42
CA THR A 26 -16.38 -6.83 -7.33
C THR A 26 -15.79 -8.16 -7.78
N LEU A 27 -16.36 -9.29 -7.33
CA LEU A 27 -16.08 -10.61 -7.87
C LEU A 27 -17.13 -10.92 -8.93
N ILE A 28 -16.70 -11.21 -10.16
CA ILE A 28 -17.58 -11.65 -11.25
C ILE A 28 -17.37 -13.14 -11.41
N GLU A 29 -18.35 -13.92 -11.04
CA GLU A 29 -18.41 -15.34 -11.42
C GLU A 29 -19.17 -15.48 -12.75
N ASP A 30 -18.52 -16.05 -13.75
CA ASP A 30 -19.13 -16.33 -15.06
C ASP A 30 -19.93 -17.62 -14.99
N THR A 31 -21.23 -17.47 -14.82
CA THR A 31 -22.17 -18.60 -14.79
C THR A 31 -23.01 -18.56 -16.06
N GLY A 32 -22.76 -19.46 -16.99
CA GLY A 32 -23.34 -19.47 -18.33
C GLY A 32 -24.88 -19.40 -18.34
N PHE A 33 -25.45 -18.31 -18.82
CA PHE A 33 -26.88 -18.14 -19.01
C PHE A 33 -27.24 -18.20 -20.49
N SER A 34 -28.05 -19.19 -20.89
CA SER A 34 -28.73 -19.20 -22.17
C SER A 34 -30.06 -18.49 -22.03
N ALA A 35 -30.11 -17.21 -22.39
CA ALA A 35 -31.37 -16.49 -22.53
C ALA A 35 -31.50 -15.96 -23.93
N THR A 36 -32.50 -16.47 -24.64
CA THR A 36 -33.08 -15.85 -25.84
C THR A 36 -33.85 -14.59 -25.41
N ALA A 37 -33.20 -13.45 -25.41
CA ALA A 37 -33.86 -12.14 -25.41
C ALA A 37 -32.98 -11.12 -26.12
N THR A 38 -33.51 -10.60 -27.22
CA THR A 38 -33.03 -9.44 -27.95
C THR A 38 -32.97 -8.22 -27.02
N THR A 39 -31.81 -7.97 -26.46
CA THR A 39 -31.45 -6.66 -25.88
C THR A 39 -30.05 -6.32 -26.34
N ALA A 40 -29.85 -5.08 -26.77
CA ALA A 40 -28.57 -4.57 -27.22
C ALA A 40 -27.48 -5.00 -26.22
N ALA A 41 -26.55 -5.84 -26.68
CA ALA A 41 -25.44 -6.29 -25.87
C ALA A 41 -24.68 -5.05 -25.38
N ILE A 42 -24.79 -4.75 -24.09
CA ILE A 42 -23.80 -3.94 -23.40
C ILE A 42 -22.53 -4.75 -23.55
N LYS A 43 -21.65 -4.28 -24.43
CA LYS A 43 -20.33 -4.85 -24.60
C LYS A 43 -19.58 -4.55 -23.31
N ALA A 44 -19.69 -5.44 -22.32
CA ALA A 44 -18.85 -5.37 -21.14
C ALA A 44 -17.42 -5.48 -21.66
N THR A 45 -16.67 -4.41 -21.55
CA THR A 45 -15.23 -4.46 -21.74
C THR A 45 -14.71 -5.44 -20.69
N PRO A 46 -14.00 -6.50 -21.04
CA PRO A 46 -13.46 -7.40 -20.03
C PRO A 46 -12.67 -6.56 -19.03
N LEU A 47 -12.98 -6.67 -17.74
CA LEU A 47 -12.17 -6.06 -16.70
C LEU A 47 -10.78 -6.70 -16.80
N THR A 48 -9.82 -5.96 -17.35
CA THR A 48 -8.45 -6.44 -17.52
C THR A 48 -7.65 -6.38 -16.21
N ASN A 49 -8.19 -5.70 -15.19
CA ASN A 49 -7.54 -5.48 -13.92
C ASN A 49 -8.47 -5.89 -12.77
N MET A 50 -7.89 -6.29 -11.65
CA MET A 50 -8.56 -6.54 -10.36
C MET A 50 -7.98 -5.58 -9.33
N LEU A 51 -8.82 -5.05 -8.45
CA LEU A 51 -8.31 -4.18 -7.39
C LEU A 51 -7.39 -4.96 -6.46
N PHE A 52 -7.86 -6.12 -6.00
CA PHE A 52 -7.11 -7.01 -5.10
C PHE A 52 -7.06 -8.42 -5.67
N VAL A 53 -5.94 -9.11 -5.47
CA VAL A 53 -5.73 -10.50 -5.88
C VAL A 53 -5.30 -11.31 -4.65
N LEU A 54 -5.88 -12.47 -4.47
CA LEU A 54 -5.39 -13.45 -3.50
C LEU A 54 -4.67 -14.56 -4.28
N GLU A 55 -3.36 -14.51 -4.32
CA GLU A 55 -2.56 -15.51 -5.00
C GLU A 55 -2.46 -16.83 -4.22
N SER A 56 -2.05 -17.89 -4.92
CA SER A 56 -1.83 -19.19 -4.29
C SER A 56 -0.63 -19.12 -3.34
N GLY A 57 -0.91 -19.17 -2.05
CA GLY A 57 0.09 -19.10 -0.97
C GLY A 57 -0.04 -17.84 -0.13
N ASP A 58 -0.81 -16.86 -0.57
CA ASP A 58 -1.07 -15.64 0.21
C ASP A 58 -2.06 -15.91 1.34
N THR A 59 -1.87 -15.17 2.43
CA THR A 59 -2.76 -15.18 3.58
C THR A 59 -3.80 -14.06 3.53
N ALA A 60 -3.60 -13.05 2.67
CA ALA A 60 -4.46 -11.88 2.49
C ALA A 60 -4.32 -11.35 1.06
N ALA A 61 -5.38 -10.73 0.55
CA ALA A 61 -5.42 -10.12 -0.78
C ALA A 61 -4.81 -8.71 -0.82
N ILE A 62 -4.29 -8.22 0.28
CA ILE A 62 -3.50 -7.00 0.41
C ILE A 62 -2.29 -7.37 1.24
N SER A 63 -1.13 -7.30 0.63
CA SER A 63 0.14 -7.71 1.21
C SER A 63 1.24 -6.71 0.87
N VAL A 64 2.23 -6.57 1.72
CA VAL A 64 3.44 -5.81 1.39
C VAL A 64 4.20 -6.43 0.21
N ASN A 65 4.00 -7.72 -0.05
CA ASN A 65 4.61 -8.43 -1.17
C ASN A 65 4.06 -7.98 -2.53
N ASP A 66 2.88 -7.36 -2.55
CA ASP A 66 2.26 -6.82 -3.76
C ASP A 66 2.92 -5.52 -4.22
N LEU A 67 3.86 -4.97 -3.42
CA LEU A 67 4.50 -3.68 -3.69
C LEU A 67 5.89 -3.86 -4.31
N HIS A 68 6.05 -3.33 -5.51
CA HIS A 68 7.34 -3.27 -6.21
C HIS A 68 7.53 -1.87 -6.79
N GLN A 69 8.27 -1.01 -6.10
CA GLN A 69 8.57 0.34 -6.58
C GLN A 69 9.12 0.29 -8.01
N GLY A 70 8.64 1.20 -8.88
CA GLY A 70 9.07 1.34 -10.25
C GLY A 70 10.35 2.16 -10.41
N GLN A 71 10.36 3.01 -11.44
CA GLN A 71 11.51 3.87 -11.78
C GLN A 71 11.36 5.29 -11.19
N LEU A 72 10.22 5.61 -10.59
CA LEU A 72 10.03 6.89 -9.91
C LEU A 72 10.83 6.91 -8.60
N GLY A 73 11.32 8.07 -8.22
CA GLY A 73 12.00 8.28 -6.94
C GLY A 73 11.03 8.45 -5.78
N ASP A 74 10.03 7.59 -5.68
CA ASP A 74 8.90 7.66 -4.74
C ASP A 74 8.97 6.61 -3.61
N CYS A 75 10.18 6.18 -3.27
CA CYS A 75 10.40 5.21 -2.18
C CYS A 75 9.69 5.60 -0.87
N PHE A 76 9.66 6.88 -0.53
CA PHE A 76 8.97 7.42 0.64
C PHE A 76 7.46 7.13 0.61
N LEU A 77 6.84 7.19 -0.56
CA LEU A 77 5.43 6.91 -0.78
C LEU A 77 5.16 5.42 -0.71
N ILE A 78 5.94 4.61 -1.44
CA ILE A 78 5.76 3.15 -1.48
C ILE A 78 6.06 2.54 -0.11
N ALA A 79 7.07 3.03 0.64
CA ALA A 79 7.32 2.59 2.01
C ALA A 79 6.13 2.91 2.94
N SER A 80 5.52 4.10 2.81
CA SER A 80 4.36 4.47 3.63
C SER A 80 3.12 3.62 3.31
N ILE A 81 2.87 3.32 2.03
CA ILE A 81 1.80 2.40 1.62
C ILE A 81 2.10 0.98 2.14
N GLY A 82 3.36 0.55 2.07
CA GLY A 82 3.80 -0.75 2.57
C GLY A 82 3.58 -0.89 4.08
N GLU A 83 3.87 0.13 4.86
CA GLU A 83 3.57 0.17 6.29
C GLU A 83 2.07 0.03 6.55
N LEU A 84 1.23 0.71 5.77
CA LEU A 84 -0.22 0.58 5.89
C LEU A 84 -0.69 -0.84 5.52
N ALA A 85 -0.11 -1.46 4.50
CA ALA A 85 -0.41 -2.84 4.12
C ALA A 85 0.02 -3.86 5.18
N LEU A 86 1.17 -3.63 5.84
CA LEU A 86 1.69 -4.48 6.92
C LEU A 86 0.84 -4.39 8.19
N THR A 87 0.38 -3.19 8.53
CA THR A 87 -0.26 -2.92 9.84
C THR A 87 -1.78 -2.90 9.75
N HIS A 88 -2.34 -2.33 8.68
CA HIS A 88 -3.78 -2.06 8.52
C HIS A 88 -4.30 -2.35 7.09
N PRO A 89 -4.15 -3.57 6.57
CA PRO A 89 -4.62 -3.91 5.21
C PRO A 89 -6.11 -3.59 4.99
N ASP A 90 -6.94 -3.75 6.02
CA ASP A 90 -8.36 -3.39 5.97
C ASP A 90 -8.60 -1.88 5.76
N ALA A 91 -7.65 -1.03 6.14
CA ALA A 91 -7.76 0.41 5.86
C ALA A 91 -7.62 0.66 4.36
N ILE A 92 -6.68 0.00 3.69
CA ILE A 92 -6.53 0.09 2.23
C ILE A 92 -7.83 -0.31 1.52
N ASN A 93 -8.43 -1.43 1.93
CA ASN A 93 -9.70 -1.87 1.37
C ASN A 93 -10.83 -0.83 1.56
N ARG A 94 -10.88 -0.17 2.71
CA ARG A 94 -11.90 0.88 2.96
C ARG A 94 -11.62 2.19 2.24
N MET A 95 -10.36 2.47 1.91
CA MET A 95 -9.97 3.71 1.21
C MET A 95 -10.38 3.71 -0.26
N ILE A 96 -10.48 2.56 -0.91
CA ILE A 96 -10.65 2.44 -2.35
C ILE A 96 -12.06 1.93 -2.65
N LYS A 97 -12.79 2.68 -3.48
CA LYS A 97 -14.12 2.31 -3.98
C LYS A 97 -14.08 2.20 -5.50
N VAL A 98 -14.46 1.05 -6.04
CA VAL A 98 -14.66 0.87 -7.48
C VAL A 98 -15.99 1.51 -7.88
N ASN A 99 -15.98 2.29 -8.96
CA ASN A 99 -17.15 2.95 -9.53
C ASN A 99 -17.71 2.14 -10.71
N ALA A 100 -19.02 2.23 -10.94
CA ALA A 100 -19.68 1.51 -12.02
C ALA A 100 -19.15 1.82 -13.44
N ASN A 101 -18.46 2.94 -13.60
CA ASN A 101 -17.82 3.33 -14.86
C ASN A 101 -16.38 2.82 -15.03
N GLY A 102 -15.88 2.00 -14.11
CA GLY A 102 -14.54 1.43 -14.14
C GLY A 102 -13.42 2.37 -13.65
N THR A 103 -13.77 3.46 -12.97
CA THR A 103 -12.81 4.31 -12.25
C THR A 103 -12.77 3.92 -10.77
N GLU A 104 -11.73 4.32 -10.04
CA GLU A 104 -11.64 4.17 -8.60
C GLU A 104 -11.74 5.53 -7.91
N THR A 105 -12.43 5.56 -6.77
CA THR A 105 -12.43 6.71 -5.87
C THR A 105 -11.67 6.35 -4.60
N VAL A 106 -10.58 7.08 -4.34
CA VAL A 106 -9.72 6.89 -3.18
C VAL A 106 -9.99 7.99 -2.17
N THR A 107 -10.18 7.61 -0.91
CA THR A 107 -10.28 8.55 0.21
C THR A 107 -8.89 8.75 0.80
N LEU A 108 -8.39 9.98 0.73
CA LEU A 108 -7.15 10.45 1.34
C LEU A 108 -7.46 11.60 2.30
N TYR A 109 -6.43 12.09 2.99
CA TYR A 109 -6.60 13.19 3.94
C TYR A 109 -5.73 14.38 3.59
N THR A 110 -6.30 15.57 3.76
CA THR A 110 -5.66 16.87 3.55
C THR A 110 -5.70 17.67 4.85
N ASP A 111 -5.06 18.82 4.88
CA ASP A 111 -5.29 19.79 5.95
C ASP A 111 -6.76 20.28 5.92
N LYS A 112 -7.15 21.06 6.92
CA LYS A 112 -8.51 21.62 7.00
C LYS A 112 -8.93 22.50 5.80
N ASN A 113 -7.94 23.02 5.05
CA ASN A 113 -8.16 23.90 3.89
C ASN A 113 -8.19 23.11 2.57
N GLY A 114 -7.94 21.80 2.59
CA GLY A 114 -7.91 20.94 1.41
C GLY A 114 -6.56 20.90 0.69
N HIS A 115 -5.47 21.30 1.34
CA HIS A 115 -4.11 21.18 0.82
C HIS A 115 -3.42 19.97 1.41
N VAL A 116 -2.34 19.51 0.78
CA VAL A 116 -1.43 18.53 1.35
C VAL A 116 -0.97 19.03 2.73
N ALA A 117 -1.13 18.21 3.75
CA ALA A 117 -0.79 18.59 5.11
C ALA A 117 0.73 18.73 5.26
N GLY A 118 1.16 19.82 5.86
CA GLY A 118 2.57 20.07 6.15
C GLY A 118 3.02 19.46 7.47
N PHE A 119 4.30 19.60 7.77
CA PHE A 119 4.87 19.21 9.05
C PHE A 119 4.15 19.87 10.22
N GLY A 120 3.83 19.07 11.25
CA GLY A 120 3.14 19.55 12.44
C GLY A 120 1.64 19.79 12.27
N ALA A 121 1.04 19.34 11.17
CA ALA A 121 -0.40 19.34 11.02
C ALA A 121 -1.07 18.46 12.07
N THR A 122 -2.14 18.96 12.68
CA THR A 122 -2.90 18.28 13.75
C THR A 122 -4.39 18.18 13.43
N SER A 123 -4.81 18.65 12.27
CA SER A 123 -6.21 18.66 11.85
C SER A 123 -6.32 18.28 10.39
N PHE A 124 -7.10 17.25 10.10
CA PHE A 124 -7.21 16.63 8.80
C PHE A 124 -8.67 16.57 8.33
N LYS A 125 -8.84 16.53 7.03
CA LYS A 125 -10.13 16.41 6.37
C LYS A 125 -10.06 15.33 5.32
N ALA A 126 -11.00 14.40 5.33
CA ALA A 126 -11.16 13.42 4.28
C ALA A 126 -11.44 14.10 2.94
N THR A 127 -10.71 13.70 1.91
CA THR A 127 -10.78 14.19 0.54
C THR A 127 -10.82 13.00 -0.40
N THR A 128 -11.70 13.01 -1.39
CA THR A 128 -11.80 11.92 -2.36
C THR A 128 -11.16 12.30 -3.68
N ILE A 129 -10.36 11.41 -4.22
CA ILE A 129 -9.71 11.53 -5.52
C ILE A 129 -10.25 10.41 -6.41
N THR A 130 -10.83 10.76 -7.55
CA THR A 130 -11.28 9.78 -8.54
C THR A 130 -10.25 9.67 -9.64
N ILE A 131 -9.82 8.45 -9.92
CA ILE A 131 -8.80 8.12 -10.91
C ILE A 131 -9.33 7.11 -11.92
N ASP A 132 -8.69 7.06 -13.08
CA ASP A 132 -8.85 6.01 -14.07
C ASP A 132 -7.70 5.01 -14.00
N ASN A 133 -7.81 3.87 -14.68
CA ASN A 133 -6.83 2.79 -14.73
C ASN A 133 -5.69 3.04 -15.74
N ASN A 134 -5.38 4.29 -16.06
CA ASN A 134 -4.23 4.66 -16.88
C ASN A 134 -3.05 5.05 -15.99
N PHE A 135 -2.27 4.05 -15.56
CA PHE A 135 -1.16 4.22 -14.63
C PHE A 135 0.15 4.57 -15.34
N SER A 136 1.09 5.16 -14.58
CA SER A 136 2.44 5.43 -15.07
C SER A 136 3.19 4.12 -15.35
N THR A 137 3.82 4.02 -16.51
CA THR A 137 4.71 2.87 -16.82
C THR A 137 6.01 2.89 -16.02
N ALA A 138 6.33 4.02 -15.37
CA ALA A 138 7.46 4.17 -14.45
C ALA A 138 7.06 4.03 -12.97
N GLY A 139 5.77 3.92 -12.67
CA GLY A 139 5.21 3.81 -11.31
C GLY A 139 5.40 2.43 -10.69
N VAL A 140 4.80 2.28 -9.51
CA VAL A 140 4.76 1.02 -8.77
C VAL A 140 4.15 -0.09 -9.63
N ASN A 141 4.61 -1.31 -9.43
CA ASN A 141 4.11 -2.48 -10.15
C ASN A 141 4.01 -2.26 -11.67
N ASN A 142 5.08 -1.75 -12.26
CA ASN A 142 5.14 -1.69 -13.72
C ASN A 142 4.87 -3.09 -14.30
N ALA A 143 4.49 -3.16 -15.59
CA ALA A 143 3.93 -4.36 -16.24
C ALA A 143 4.71 -5.68 -16.03
N ALA A 144 5.96 -5.65 -15.56
CA ALA A 144 6.78 -6.83 -15.30
C ALA A 144 6.59 -7.43 -13.88
N ASN A 145 6.12 -6.63 -12.93
CA ASN A 145 6.07 -6.98 -11.50
C ASN A 145 4.63 -6.97 -10.93
N GLN A 146 3.62 -7.09 -11.78
CA GLN A 146 2.23 -7.14 -11.33
C GLN A 146 1.79 -8.58 -11.08
N ASP A 147 1.11 -8.79 -9.97
CA ASP A 147 0.40 -10.03 -9.72
C ASP A 147 -0.73 -10.22 -10.70
N VAL A 148 -0.94 -11.45 -11.11
CA VAL A 148 -1.89 -11.78 -12.16
C VAL A 148 -2.72 -13.00 -11.77
N MET A 149 -4.02 -12.81 -11.64
CA MET A 149 -4.99 -13.90 -11.47
C MET A 149 -5.90 -14.01 -12.69
N ASN A 150 -5.96 -15.18 -13.32
CA ASN A 150 -6.79 -15.44 -14.50
C ASN A 150 -6.58 -14.41 -15.64
N GLY A 151 -5.35 -13.94 -15.84
CA GLY A 151 -5.01 -12.93 -16.83
C GLY A 151 -5.38 -11.49 -16.46
N ARG A 152 -5.89 -11.26 -15.25
CA ARG A 152 -6.19 -9.93 -14.69
C ARG A 152 -5.06 -9.50 -13.78
N LYS A 153 -4.71 -8.23 -13.85
CA LYS A 153 -3.63 -7.65 -13.08
C LYS A 153 -4.15 -7.03 -11.81
N GLU A 154 -3.44 -7.24 -10.70
CA GLU A 154 -3.68 -6.50 -9.47
C GLU A 154 -3.27 -5.04 -9.61
N ILE A 155 -4.07 -4.12 -9.07
CA ILE A 155 -3.85 -2.69 -9.27
C ILE A 155 -3.94 -1.82 -8.01
N TRP A 156 -4.25 -2.35 -6.84
CA TRP A 156 -4.40 -1.50 -5.64
C TRP A 156 -3.15 -0.64 -5.32
N PRO A 157 -1.90 -1.14 -5.52
CA PRO A 157 -0.72 -0.31 -5.29
C PRO A 157 -0.69 0.90 -6.24
N GLN A 158 -0.97 0.67 -7.53
CA GLN A 158 -0.99 1.71 -8.55
C GLN A 158 -2.14 2.71 -8.34
N VAL A 159 -3.27 2.23 -7.82
CA VAL A 159 -4.42 3.07 -7.46
C VAL A 159 -4.03 4.05 -6.36
N LEU A 160 -3.38 3.60 -5.29
CA LEU A 160 -2.92 4.47 -4.20
C LEU A 160 -1.81 5.41 -4.65
N GLU A 161 -0.79 4.92 -5.36
CA GLU A 161 0.29 5.77 -5.91
C GLU A 161 -0.29 6.90 -6.77
N LYS A 162 -1.18 6.56 -7.70
CA LYS A 162 -1.80 7.55 -8.59
C LYS A 162 -2.66 8.55 -7.85
N ALA A 163 -3.45 8.10 -6.87
CA ALA A 163 -4.31 8.99 -6.10
C ALA A 163 -3.48 10.00 -5.28
N ILE A 164 -2.39 9.55 -4.64
CA ILE A 164 -1.46 10.43 -3.92
C ILE A 164 -0.76 11.37 -4.91
N ALA A 165 -0.26 10.85 -6.03
CA ALA A 165 0.34 11.68 -7.07
C ALA A 165 -0.61 12.79 -7.54
N MET A 166 -1.89 12.48 -7.78
CA MET A 166 -2.88 13.48 -8.18
C MET A 166 -3.15 14.52 -7.08
N LEU A 167 -3.18 14.10 -5.81
CA LEU A 167 -3.32 15.01 -4.68
C LEU A 167 -2.13 15.97 -4.57
N ASP A 168 -0.93 15.49 -4.87
CA ASP A 168 0.32 16.25 -4.77
C ASP A 168 0.65 17.09 -6.03
N GLY A 169 -0.16 16.96 -7.10
CA GLY A 169 0.02 17.73 -8.33
C GLY A 169 0.54 16.95 -9.54
N GLY A 170 0.53 15.63 -9.48
CA GLY A 170 0.88 14.69 -10.54
C GLY A 170 2.13 13.87 -10.27
N TYR A 171 2.40 12.88 -11.11
CA TYR A 171 3.55 11.99 -10.95
C TYR A 171 4.92 12.72 -10.88
N SER A 172 5.03 13.89 -11.50
CA SER A 172 6.25 14.71 -11.39
C SER A 172 6.51 15.23 -9.98
N ALA A 173 5.49 15.40 -9.17
CA ALA A 173 5.62 15.86 -7.79
C ALA A 173 6.19 14.79 -6.86
N ILE A 174 5.92 13.51 -7.15
CA ILE A 174 6.39 12.37 -6.34
C ILE A 174 7.67 11.72 -6.88
N ALA A 175 8.12 12.09 -8.08
CA ALA A 175 9.16 11.36 -8.82
C ALA A 175 10.61 11.55 -8.30
N ASN A 176 10.86 12.52 -7.43
CA ASN A 176 12.21 12.94 -7.06
C ASN A 176 12.46 12.98 -5.54
N GLY A 177 11.86 12.06 -4.82
CA GLY A 177 11.93 12.02 -3.36
C GLY A 177 10.82 12.84 -2.69
N GLY A 178 10.60 12.58 -1.42
CA GLY A 178 9.60 13.22 -0.57
C GLY A 178 9.82 12.79 0.88
N ASN A 179 8.80 12.98 1.70
CA ASN A 179 8.88 12.65 3.12
C ASN A 179 7.75 11.67 3.50
N PRO A 180 8.08 10.51 4.09
CA PRO A 180 7.10 9.52 4.54
C PRO A 180 6.00 10.07 5.44
N MET A 181 6.33 11.00 6.35
CA MET A 181 5.33 11.59 7.28
C MET A 181 4.17 12.25 6.53
N ILE A 182 4.46 12.95 5.42
CA ILE A 182 3.40 13.63 4.63
C ILE A 182 2.46 12.58 4.04
N VAL A 183 3.01 11.51 3.48
CA VAL A 183 2.21 10.41 2.91
C VAL A 183 1.42 9.69 4.01
N MET A 184 2.03 9.41 5.15
CA MET A 184 1.34 8.79 6.30
C MET A 184 0.16 9.64 6.77
N GLN A 185 0.30 10.98 6.81
CA GLN A 185 -0.81 11.88 7.11
C GLN A 185 -1.91 11.80 6.06
N GLN A 186 -1.56 11.71 4.77
CA GLN A 186 -2.52 11.56 3.68
C GLN A 186 -3.27 10.23 3.74
N LEU A 187 -2.62 9.16 4.20
CA LEU A 187 -3.20 7.83 4.33
C LEU A 187 -4.08 7.68 5.58
N THR A 188 -3.65 8.23 6.71
CA THR A 188 -4.28 7.96 8.01
C THR A 188 -5.26 9.05 8.45
N GLY A 189 -5.04 10.30 8.05
CA GLY A 189 -5.77 11.45 8.59
C GLY A 189 -5.37 11.81 10.01
N HIS A 190 -4.22 11.33 10.47
CA HIS A 190 -3.66 11.60 11.77
C HIS A 190 -2.30 12.31 11.67
N ALA A 191 -1.86 12.88 12.77
CA ALA A 191 -0.55 13.53 12.83
C ALA A 191 0.57 12.50 12.60
N ALA A 192 1.67 12.95 12.03
CA ALA A 192 2.90 12.19 11.94
C ALA A 192 4.03 12.96 12.64
N THR A 193 4.97 12.22 13.21
CA THR A 193 6.13 12.74 13.90
C THR A 193 7.39 12.05 13.41
N ASN A 194 8.54 12.65 13.65
CA ASN A 194 9.81 12.00 13.38
C ASN A 194 10.71 12.00 14.61
N LEU A 195 11.68 11.12 14.60
CA LEU A 195 12.74 11.07 15.60
C LEU A 195 14.06 10.67 14.97
N SER A 196 15.16 11.08 15.61
CA SER A 196 16.46 10.57 15.23
C SER A 196 16.57 9.07 15.62
N PRO A 197 17.28 8.24 14.86
CA PRO A 197 17.45 6.82 15.19
C PRO A 197 18.02 6.56 16.58
N ALA A 198 18.83 7.47 17.12
CA ALA A 198 19.38 7.39 18.47
C ALA A 198 18.31 7.53 19.57
N GLN A 199 17.16 8.10 19.26
CA GLN A 199 16.05 8.31 20.20
C GLN A 199 15.09 7.11 20.23
N LEU A 200 15.19 6.18 19.26
CA LEU A 200 14.34 5.00 19.19
C LEU A 200 14.87 3.92 20.14
N THR A 201 14.19 3.77 21.27
CA THR A 201 14.43 2.66 22.21
C THR A 201 13.51 1.49 21.89
N LEU A 202 13.85 0.29 22.38
CA LEU A 202 12.98 -0.89 22.26
C LEU A 202 11.58 -0.62 22.86
N GLN A 203 11.53 0.08 24.00
CA GLN A 203 10.26 0.43 24.64
C GLN A 203 9.40 1.35 23.77
N LYS A 204 9.99 2.38 23.15
CA LYS A 204 9.27 3.27 22.22
C LYS A 204 8.77 2.50 20.98
N LEU A 205 9.66 1.68 20.40
CA LEU A 205 9.30 0.87 19.24
C LEU A 205 8.12 -0.07 19.53
N GLN A 206 8.16 -0.72 20.70
CA GLN A 206 7.06 -1.57 21.15
C GLN A 206 5.76 -0.79 21.38
N ALA A 207 5.84 0.46 21.85
CA ALA A 207 4.66 1.32 22.00
C ALA A 207 4.05 1.66 20.64
N PHE A 208 4.85 2.12 19.67
CA PHE A 208 4.37 2.39 18.32
C PHE A 208 3.72 1.17 17.65
N ILE A 209 4.36 0.00 17.78
CA ILE A 209 3.77 -1.26 17.28
C ILE A 209 2.43 -1.56 17.96
N ALA A 210 2.33 -1.38 19.26
CA ALA A 210 1.11 -1.65 20.02
C ALA A 210 -0.03 -0.66 19.68
N GLU A 211 0.31 0.57 19.30
CA GLU A 211 -0.64 1.60 18.83
C GLU A 211 -1.02 1.42 17.36
N GLY A 212 -0.32 0.52 16.64
CA GLY A 212 -0.54 0.30 15.22
C GLY A 212 0.01 1.42 14.34
N ASP A 213 0.99 2.16 14.84
CA ASP A 213 1.61 3.25 14.10
C ASP A 213 2.39 2.74 12.88
N LEU A 214 2.42 3.54 11.82
CA LEU A 214 3.22 3.29 10.63
C LEU A 214 4.66 3.77 10.88
N ILE A 215 5.66 2.98 10.50
CA ILE A 215 7.07 3.29 10.80
C ILE A 215 7.92 3.19 9.54
N ALA A 216 8.38 4.32 9.00
CA ALA A 216 9.37 4.32 7.92
C ALA A 216 10.74 4.78 8.44
N MET A 217 11.79 4.35 7.75
CA MET A 217 13.18 4.63 8.14
C MET A 217 13.97 5.13 6.94
N ASP A 218 14.49 6.35 7.02
CA ASP A 218 15.16 7.04 5.93
C ASP A 218 16.68 6.97 6.05
N THR A 219 17.32 6.55 4.97
CA THR A 219 18.78 6.55 4.84
C THR A 219 19.29 7.89 4.32
N GLY A 220 20.49 8.27 4.75
CA GLY A 220 21.17 9.46 4.23
C GLY A 220 21.94 9.23 2.94
N SER A 221 22.66 10.25 2.48
CA SER A 221 23.48 10.24 1.26
C SER A 221 24.90 9.70 1.45
N GLY A 222 25.25 9.15 2.62
CA GLY A 222 26.60 8.67 2.95
C GLY A 222 26.78 7.17 2.70
N LYS A 223 27.99 6.67 3.00
CA LYS A 223 28.22 5.22 3.06
C LYS A 223 27.43 4.65 4.24
N LEU A 224 26.49 3.78 3.93
CA LEU A 224 25.68 3.08 4.90
C LEU A 224 26.25 1.69 5.16
N GLY A 225 26.10 1.21 6.41
CA GLY A 225 26.28 -0.20 6.71
C GLY A 225 25.09 -1.03 6.23
N PHE A 226 25.17 -2.34 6.40
CA PHE A 226 24.03 -3.26 6.23
C PHE A 226 23.48 -3.40 4.79
N ASN A 227 24.26 -3.04 3.75
CA ASN A 227 23.86 -3.10 2.33
C ASN A 227 22.61 -2.28 1.99
N LEU A 228 22.38 -1.19 2.69
CA LEU A 228 21.27 -0.29 2.43
C LEU A 228 21.58 0.63 1.25
N VAL A 229 20.52 1.04 0.57
CA VAL A 229 20.56 2.05 -0.51
C VAL A 229 20.62 3.45 0.12
N ASN A 230 21.42 4.34 -0.44
CA ASN A 230 21.52 5.74 -0.02
C ASN A 230 20.27 6.53 -0.43
N SER A 231 19.89 7.53 0.38
CA SER A 231 18.77 8.46 0.10
C SER A 231 17.50 7.69 -0.25
N HIS A 232 17.11 6.76 0.62
CA HIS A 232 16.05 5.81 0.36
C HIS A 232 15.23 5.55 1.64
N ALA A 233 13.92 5.40 1.47
CA ALA A 233 12.99 5.05 2.54
C ALA A 233 12.80 3.53 2.62
N TYR A 234 12.75 3.01 3.82
CA TYR A 234 12.52 1.59 4.13
C TYR A 234 11.28 1.44 5.02
N MET A 235 10.59 0.34 4.85
CA MET A 235 9.51 -0.10 5.75
C MET A 235 10.10 -0.75 7.01
N PHE A 236 9.47 -0.57 8.15
CA PHE A 236 9.71 -1.38 9.33
C PHE A 236 8.87 -2.66 9.25
N GLU A 237 9.49 -3.82 9.23
CA GLU A 237 8.75 -5.09 9.16
C GLU A 237 8.52 -5.70 10.55
N LYS A 238 9.55 -5.75 11.37
CA LYS A 238 9.45 -6.31 12.74
C LYS A 238 10.69 -6.04 13.59
N VAL A 239 10.55 -6.29 14.87
CA VAL A 239 11.66 -6.40 15.82
C VAL A 239 11.70 -7.79 16.44
N THR A 240 12.90 -8.37 16.53
CA THR A 240 13.15 -9.70 17.13
C THR A 240 14.30 -9.63 18.12
N ILE A 241 14.31 -10.52 19.11
CA ILE A 241 15.44 -10.64 20.02
C ILE A 241 16.32 -11.82 19.56
N VAL A 242 17.54 -11.53 19.19
CA VAL A 242 18.53 -12.52 18.78
C VAL A 242 19.73 -12.46 19.73
N SER A 243 20.00 -13.53 20.45
CA SER A 243 21.10 -13.60 21.43
C SER A 243 21.12 -12.43 22.44
N GLY A 244 19.93 -12.00 22.88
CA GLY A 244 19.75 -10.89 23.83
C GLY A 244 19.80 -9.49 23.21
N ALA A 245 20.06 -9.35 21.93
CA ALA A 245 20.05 -8.06 21.23
C ALA A 245 18.74 -7.88 20.46
N ALA A 246 18.16 -6.68 20.52
CA ALA A 246 17.02 -6.31 19.70
C ALA A 246 17.50 -6.05 18.27
N MET A 247 16.91 -6.75 17.31
CA MET A 247 17.19 -6.65 15.88
C MET A 247 15.94 -6.14 15.17
N VAL A 248 16.10 -5.09 14.40
CA VAL A 248 15.07 -4.49 13.54
C VAL A 248 15.22 -5.05 12.15
N GLN A 249 14.15 -5.58 11.60
CA GLN A 249 14.07 -5.95 10.19
C GLN A 249 13.37 -4.85 9.42
N VAL A 250 13.97 -4.44 8.30
CA VAL A 250 13.41 -3.43 7.40
C VAL A 250 13.27 -4.00 6.00
N GLY A 251 12.17 -3.68 5.32
CA GLY A 251 11.88 -4.04 3.95
C GLY A 251 12.21 -2.91 2.99
N ASN A 252 12.72 -3.26 1.82
CA ASN A 252 12.97 -2.33 0.75
C ASN A 252 11.74 -2.25 -0.17
N PRO A 253 11.18 -1.06 -0.47
CA PRO A 253 10.04 -0.92 -1.38
C PRO A 253 10.30 -1.43 -2.82
N TRP A 254 11.54 -1.77 -3.17
CA TRP A 254 11.83 -2.43 -4.45
C TRP A 254 11.39 -3.88 -4.52
N GLY A 255 11.00 -4.50 -3.40
CA GLY A 255 10.48 -5.87 -3.33
C GLY A 255 11.11 -6.73 -2.24
N THR A 256 10.53 -7.89 -2.01
CA THR A 256 10.71 -8.77 -0.83
C THR A 256 12.11 -9.33 -0.59
N ASN A 257 12.97 -9.38 -1.59
CA ASN A 257 14.30 -10.01 -1.46
C ASN A 257 15.40 -9.09 -0.94
N GLN A 258 15.04 -7.90 -0.45
CA GLN A 258 15.99 -6.87 -0.03
C GLN A 258 15.79 -6.41 1.42
N ALA A 259 15.33 -7.31 2.27
CA ALA A 259 15.20 -7.04 3.71
C ALA A 259 16.58 -6.98 4.38
N ALA A 260 16.78 -6.01 5.26
CA ALA A 260 17.97 -5.91 6.10
C ALA A 260 17.62 -6.13 7.58
N LEU A 261 18.49 -6.83 8.28
CA LEU A 261 18.40 -7.06 9.72
C LEU A 261 19.48 -6.26 10.45
N ILE A 262 19.06 -5.30 11.26
CA ILE A 262 19.94 -4.29 11.85
C ILE A 262 19.80 -4.28 13.37
N PRO A 263 20.91 -4.33 14.14
CA PRO A 263 20.80 -4.14 15.58
C PRO A 263 20.17 -2.79 15.92
N LEU A 264 19.17 -2.76 16.79
CA LEU A 264 18.52 -1.52 17.23
C LEU A 264 19.54 -0.49 17.73
N ALA A 265 20.56 -0.93 18.45
CA ALA A 265 21.64 -0.07 18.94
C ALA A 265 22.54 0.52 17.82
N GLN A 266 22.37 0.08 16.58
CA GLN A 266 23.15 0.55 15.44
C GLN A 266 22.32 1.28 14.38
N LEU A 267 21.04 1.54 14.63
CA LEU A 267 20.17 2.24 13.66
C LEU A 267 20.74 3.59 13.23
N SER A 268 21.40 4.34 14.11
CA SER A 268 22.06 5.62 13.77
C SER A 268 23.22 5.48 12.77
N LYS A 269 23.71 4.27 12.49
CA LYS A 269 24.71 4.02 11.44
C LYS A 269 24.05 3.69 10.09
N ALA A 270 22.78 3.37 10.12
CA ALA A 270 21.99 2.95 8.96
C ALA A 270 21.05 4.05 8.48
N PHE A 271 20.42 4.75 9.39
CA PHE A 271 19.35 5.71 9.10
C PHE A 271 19.67 7.10 9.68
N VAL A 272 19.10 8.11 9.07
CA VAL A 272 19.18 9.52 9.51
C VAL A 272 17.89 9.98 10.18
N GLU A 273 16.76 9.37 9.82
CA GLU A 273 15.43 9.73 10.29
C GLU A 273 14.56 8.50 10.43
N ILE A 274 13.61 8.55 11.35
CA ILE A 274 12.55 7.55 11.53
C ILE A 274 11.24 8.32 11.60
N ASP A 275 10.35 8.01 10.68
CA ASP A 275 9.05 8.63 10.54
C ASP A 275 7.97 7.76 11.15
N ILE A 276 7.10 8.36 11.94
CA ILE A 276 6.01 7.70 12.65
C ILE A 276 4.70 8.35 12.22
N GLY A 277 3.87 7.59 11.52
CA GLY A 277 2.51 7.99 11.19
C GLY A 277 1.54 7.40 12.21
N HIS A 278 0.91 8.26 13.02
CA HIS A 278 -0.06 7.79 14.00
C HIS A 278 -1.32 7.27 13.31
N PHE A 279 -1.92 6.22 13.85
CA PHE A 279 -3.14 5.61 13.28
C PHE A 279 -4.37 5.82 14.16
N THR A 280 -4.19 6.16 15.42
CA THR A 280 -5.28 6.43 16.40
C THR A 280 -5.10 7.77 17.09
#